data_d2604e15782dc7df78e2f86024c4e1a5
#
_entry.id   d2604e15782dc7df78e2f86024c4e1a5
#
_cell.length_a   1.000
_cell.length_b   1.000
_cell.length_c   1.000
_cell.angle_alpha   90.00
_cell.angle_beta   90.00
_cell.angle_gamma   90.00
#
_symmetry.space_group_name_H-M   'P 1'
#
loop_
_entity.id
_entity.type
_entity.pdbx_description
1 polymer ?
#
loop_
_entity_poly.entity_id
_entity_poly.type
_entity_poly.pdbx_seq_one_letter_code
_entity_poly.pdbx_strand_id
1 'polypeptide(L)'
;VAMLIMYIVQALCKYYVSYQGHMMGANMERDMRQQLFDHYEKLSFSYYDQNNSGQMMSKLVRDLFDISEMAHHGPENLFISLIKIIGSFVFLFVINRWLAIPLLVLVFFMILFSYSQNRRMQATFMDNRQKIGDINSSLQDTLAGIRVVQSFANEEIERDKFRHSNENFLHSKDANYRCMGSFMSGNLFFQGLMYLVTL
;
A
#
# COMPACT_ATOMS: atom_id res chain seq x y z
N VAL A 1 -26.15 26.39 -14.79
CA VAL A 1 -26.12 26.92 -13.41
C VAL A 1 -26.14 25.78 -12.38
N ALA A 2 -27.12 24.85 -12.44
CA ALA A 2 -27.23 23.77 -11.46
C ALA A 2 -25.94 22.90 -11.35
N MET A 3 -25.37 22.48 -12.50
CA MET A 3 -24.12 21.70 -12.52
C MET A 3 -22.94 22.46 -11.90
N LEU A 4 -22.83 23.77 -12.16
CA LEU A 4 -21.78 24.59 -11.56
C LEU A 4 -21.89 24.63 -10.05
N ILE A 5 -23.10 24.81 -9.51
CA ILE A 5 -23.36 24.79 -8.07
C ILE A 5 -22.97 23.43 -7.48
N MET A 6 -23.36 22.33 -8.14
CA MET A 6 -22.99 20.98 -7.69
C MET A 6 -21.48 20.76 -7.64
N TYR A 7 -20.72 21.24 -8.65
CA TYR A 7 -19.26 21.13 -8.63
C TYR A 7 -18.62 21.99 -7.52
N ILE A 8 -19.16 23.19 -7.26
CA ILE A 8 -18.67 24.03 -6.15
C ILE A 8 -18.89 23.30 -4.81
N VAL A 9 -20.11 22.78 -4.58
CA VAL A 9 -20.42 22.01 -3.36
C VAL A 9 -19.52 20.79 -3.24
N GLN A 10 -19.33 20.03 -4.33
CA GLN A 10 -18.44 18.87 -4.35
C GLN A 10 -17.00 19.27 -3.99
N ALA A 11 -16.49 20.38 -4.53
CA ALA A 11 -15.15 20.86 -4.24
C ALA A 11 -14.98 21.24 -2.76
N LEU A 12 -15.96 21.94 -2.19
CA LEU A 12 -15.96 22.30 -0.77
C LEU A 12 -16.03 21.07 0.15
N CYS A 13 -16.91 20.12 -0.18
CA CYS A 13 -16.99 18.85 0.56
C CYS A 13 -15.69 18.07 0.47
N LYS A 14 -15.08 17.98 -0.73
CA LYS A 14 -13.81 17.28 -0.91
C LYS A 14 -12.69 17.95 -0.10
N TYR A 15 -12.61 19.28 -0.10
CA TYR A 15 -11.66 20.01 0.72
C TYR A 15 -11.84 19.70 2.22
N TYR A 16 -13.09 19.77 2.70
CA TYR A 16 -13.40 19.51 4.12
C TYR A 16 -13.04 18.07 4.52
N VAL A 17 -13.47 17.09 3.75
CA VAL A 17 -13.19 15.66 4.02
C VAL A 17 -11.68 15.40 3.99
N SER A 18 -10.97 15.90 2.97
CA SER A 18 -9.53 15.72 2.86
C SER A 18 -8.78 16.36 4.03
N TYR A 19 -9.09 17.62 4.36
CA TYR A 19 -8.43 18.33 5.45
C TYR A 19 -8.67 17.67 6.82
N GLN A 20 -9.94 17.40 7.14
CA GLN A 20 -10.30 16.81 8.44
C GLN A 20 -9.84 15.36 8.56
N GLY A 21 -9.89 14.58 7.50
CA GLY A 21 -9.40 13.20 7.47
C GLY A 21 -7.90 13.13 7.78
N HIS A 22 -7.08 13.93 7.07
CA HIS A 22 -5.64 13.98 7.33
C HIS A 22 -5.31 14.53 8.71
N MET A 23 -6.04 15.55 9.19
CA MET A 23 -5.85 16.07 10.55
C MET A 23 -6.22 15.06 11.63
N MET A 24 -7.27 14.26 11.40
CA MET A 24 -7.61 13.14 12.29
C MET A 24 -6.48 12.12 12.31
N GLY A 25 -5.95 11.70 11.14
CA GLY A 25 -4.80 10.79 11.04
C GLY A 25 -3.57 11.33 11.77
N ALA A 26 -3.23 12.61 11.56
CA ALA A 26 -2.09 13.26 12.22
C ALA A 26 -2.25 13.33 13.76
N ASN A 27 -3.46 13.56 14.25
CA ASN A 27 -3.73 13.53 15.70
C ASN A 27 -3.58 12.10 16.26
N MET A 28 -4.10 11.09 15.56
CA MET A 28 -3.93 9.68 15.95
C MET A 28 -2.45 9.30 15.99
N GLU A 29 -1.68 9.67 14.96
CA GLU A 29 -0.24 9.43 14.89
C GLU A 29 0.50 10.09 16.06
N ARG A 30 0.20 11.36 16.35
CA ARG A 30 0.76 12.07 17.51
C ARG A 30 0.47 11.35 18.82
N ASP A 31 -0.78 10.96 19.04
CA ASP A 31 -1.19 10.35 20.31
C ASP A 31 -0.58 8.93 20.47
N MET A 32 -0.54 8.15 19.40
CA MET A 32 0.14 6.83 19.38
C MET A 32 1.65 6.99 19.61
N ARG A 33 2.29 7.98 18.99
CA ARG A 33 3.71 8.26 19.16
C ARG A 33 4.04 8.61 20.60
N GLN A 34 3.25 9.47 21.22
CA GLN A 34 3.42 9.83 22.62
C GLN A 34 3.29 8.61 23.54
N GLN A 35 2.22 7.82 23.36
CA GLN A 35 2.00 6.62 24.19
C GLN A 35 3.12 5.59 24.03
N LEU A 36 3.60 5.38 22.80
CA LEU A 36 4.70 4.45 22.55
C LEU A 36 6.01 4.94 23.14
N PHE A 37 6.28 6.23 23.07
CA PHE A 37 7.45 6.85 23.69
C PHE A 37 7.41 6.72 25.23
N ASP A 38 6.27 7.08 25.85
CA ASP A 38 6.06 6.91 27.28
C ASP A 38 6.18 5.46 27.74
N HIS A 39 5.85 4.51 26.87
CA HIS A 39 6.03 3.08 27.13
C HIS A 39 7.52 2.71 27.06
N TYR A 40 8.22 3.20 26.07
CA TYR A 40 9.67 2.95 25.93
C TYR A 40 10.44 3.44 27.17
N GLU A 41 10.14 4.61 27.70
CA GLU A 41 10.81 5.13 28.89
C GLU A 41 10.66 4.23 30.15
N LYS A 42 9.66 3.34 30.17
CA LYS A 42 9.40 2.42 31.29
C LYS A 42 10.01 1.04 31.11
N LEU A 43 10.61 0.75 29.96
CA LEU A 43 11.23 -0.56 29.68
C LEU A 43 12.55 -0.74 30.42
N SER A 44 12.90 -1.99 30.71
CA SER A 44 14.16 -2.33 31.40
C SER A 44 15.38 -2.15 30.49
N PHE A 45 16.54 -1.94 31.08
CA PHE A 45 17.81 -1.86 30.35
C PHE A 45 18.07 -3.13 29.53
N SER A 46 17.72 -4.30 30.04
CA SER A 46 17.84 -5.57 29.31
C SER A 46 17.05 -5.59 28.00
N TYR A 47 15.93 -4.87 27.92
CA TYR A 47 15.19 -4.72 26.67
C TYR A 47 15.99 -3.92 25.63
N TYR A 48 16.67 -2.85 26.06
CA TYR A 48 17.49 -2.02 25.17
C TYR A 48 18.76 -2.72 24.71
N ASP A 49 19.32 -3.60 25.56
CA ASP A 49 20.50 -4.41 25.22
C ASP A 49 20.18 -5.48 24.15
N GLN A 50 18.91 -5.95 24.11
CA GLN A 50 18.45 -6.99 23.18
C GLN A 50 17.78 -6.46 21.91
N ASN A 51 17.41 -5.18 21.87
CA ASN A 51 16.68 -4.59 20.77
C ASN A 51 17.44 -3.44 20.13
N ASN A 52 17.42 -3.41 18.80
CA ASN A 52 18.08 -2.36 18.04
C ASN A 52 17.30 -1.04 18.14
N SER A 53 17.94 0.02 18.64
CA SER A 53 17.34 1.35 18.76
C SER A 53 16.87 1.93 17.43
N GLY A 54 17.52 1.58 16.31
CA GLY A 54 17.08 1.97 14.96
C GLY A 54 15.75 1.35 14.57
N GLN A 55 15.47 0.10 14.96
CA GLN A 55 14.18 -0.52 14.74
C GLN A 55 13.08 0.13 15.59
N MET A 56 13.39 0.45 16.85
CA MET A 56 12.46 1.17 17.73
C MET A 56 12.10 2.54 17.16
N MET A 57 13.09 3.26 16.64
CA MET A 57 12.92 4.56 16.00
C MET A 57 12.08 4.46 14.71
N SER A 58 12.28 3.40 13.91
CA SER A 58 11.45 3.12 12.72
C SER A 58 9.98 2.92 13.09
N LYS A 59 9.68 2.23 14.18
CA LYS A 59 8.31 2.07 14.68
C LYS A 59 7.68 3.41 15.06
N LEU A 60 8.41 4.26 15.79
CA LEU A 60 7.93 5.58 16.23
C LEU A 60 7.66 6.56 15.08
N VAL A 61 8.34 6.41 13.95
CA VAL A 61 8.27 7.37 12.85
C VAL A 61 7.51 6.81 11.65
N ARG A 62 7.90 5.65 11.13
CA ARG A 62 7.36 5.12 9.88
C ARG A 62 6.11 4.29 10.09
N ASP A 63 6.17 3.33 11.02
CA ASP A 63 5.05 2.38 11.19
C ASP A 63 3.80 3.08 11.71
N LEU A 64 3.95 4.08 12.57
CA LEU A 64 2.81 4.89 13.06
C LEU A 64 2.20 5.74 11.94
N PHE A 65 3.00 6.29 11.05
CA PHE A 65 2.50 6.99 9.87
C PHE A 65 1.68 6.04 8.98
N ASP A 66 2.21 4.87 8.66
CA ASP A 66 1.51 3.87 7.84
C ASP A 66 0.17 3.43 8.48
N ILE A 67 0.15 3.27 9.81
CA ILE A 67 -1.07 2.94 10.56
C ILE A 67 -2.09 4.08 10.48
N SER A 68 -1.67 5.32 10.67
CA SER A 68 -2.57 6.48 10.64
C SER A 68 -3.18 6.71 9.24
N GLU A 69 -2.37 6.56 8.19
CA GLU A 69 -2.82 6.64 6.79
C GLU A 69 -3.86 5.55 6.47
N MET A 70 -3.60 4.31 6.90
CA MET A 70 -4.55 3.22 6.71
C MET A 70 -5.84 3.43 7.52
N ALA A 71 -5.74 3.95 8.74
CA ALA A 71 -6.88 4.10 9.65
C ALA A 71 -7.90 5.13 9.17
N HIS A 72 -7.48 6.18 8.47
CA HIS A 72 -8.44 7.15 7.93
C HIS A 72 -8.79 6.90 6.46
N HIS A 73 -7.83 6.57 5.61
CA HIS A 73 -8.10 6.29 4.20
C HIS A 73 -8.89 4.99 3.96
N GLY A 74 -8.66 3.96 4.77
CA GLY A 74 -9.34 2.68 4.65
C GLY A 74 -10.87 2.81 4.77
N PRO A 75 -11.38 3.24 5.93
CA PRO A 75 -12.81 3.43 6.15
C PRO A 75 -13.43 4.49 5.22
N GLU A 76 -12.76 5.62 4.99
CA GLU A 76 -13.23 6.68 4.10
C GLU A 76 -13.48 6.15 2.69
N ASN A 77 -12.48 5.51 2.08
CA ASN A 77 -12.57 5.01 0.72
C ASN A 77 -13.60 3.88 0.60
N LEU A 78 -13.70 3.01 1.60
CA LEU A 78 -14.68 1.93 1.62
C LEU A 78 -16.10 2.48 1.68
N PHE A 79 -16.36 3.44 2.57
CA PHE A 79 -17.67 4.06 2.73
C PHE A 79 -18.11 4.82 1.46
N ILE A 80 -17.23 5.68 0.94
CA ILE A 80 -17.49 6.46 -0.27
C ILE A 80 -17.73 5.53 -1.48
N SER A 81 -16.90 4.49 -1.65
CA SER A 81 -17.02 3.54 -2.75
C SER A 81 -18.32 2.74 -2.68
N LEU A 82 -18.70 2.31 -1.47
CA LEU A 82 -19.92 1.54 -1.25
C LEU A 82 -21.16 2.39 -1.63
N ILE A 83 -21.22 3.63 -1.14
CA ILE A 83 -22.34 4.55 -1.48
C ILE A 83 -22.37 4.82 -2.98
N LYS A 84 -21.23 5.07 -3.62
CA LYS A 84 -21.17 5.31 -5.07
C LYS A 84 -21.64 4.09 -5.86
N ILE A 85 -21.20 2.89 -5.51
CA ILE A 85 -21.61 1.66 -6.21
C ILE A 85 -23.12 1.43 -6.04
N ILE A 86 -23.62 1.44 -4.81
CA ILE A 86 -25.05 1.22 -4.55
C ILE A 86 -25.89 2.31 -5.23
N GLY A 87 -25.54 3.57 -5.05
CA GLY A 87 -26.27 4.70 -5.64
C GLY A 87 -26.29 4.64 -7.16
N SER A 88 -25.14 4.33 -7.80
CA SER A 88 -25.07 4.20 -9.26
C SER A 88 -25.94 3.06 -9.77
N PHE A 89 -25.94 1.89 -9.11
CA PHE A 89 -26.78 0.77 -9.54
C PHE A 89 -28.28 1.01 -9.29
N VAL A 90 -28.65 1.62 -8.16
CA VAL A 90 -30.04 2.01 -7.91
C VAL A 90 -30.54 2.96 -8.99
N PHE A 91 -29.75 3.98 -9.31
CA PHE A 91 -30.09 4.96 -10.34
C PHE A 91 -30.21 4.31 -11.72
N LEU A 92 -29.24 3.45 -12.07
CA LEU A 92 -29.23 2.74 -13.34
C LEU A 92 -30.43 1.78 -13.47
N PHE A 93 -30.79 1.09 -12.39
CA PHE A 93 -31.93 0.17 -12.37
C PHE A 93 -33.25 0.87 -12.58
N VAL A 94 -33.41 2.09 -12.04
CA VAL A 94 -34.59 2.94 -12.23
C VAL A 94 -34.69 3.43 -13.67
N ILE A 95 -33.56 3.81 -14.28
CA ILE A 95 -33.54 4.31 -15.67
C ILE A 95 -33.76 3.18 -16.68
N ASN A 96 -32.93 2.12 -16.57
CA ASN A 96 -32.95 0.99 -17.50
C ASN A 96 -32.46 -0.31 -16.86
N ARG A 97 -33.39 -1.14 -16.40
CA ARG A 97 -33.06 -2.43 -15.78
C ARG A 97 -32.35 -3.42 -16.71
N TRP A 98 -32.61 -3.35 -18.01
CA TRP A 98 -31.98 -4.23 -18.99
C TRP A 98 -30.50 -3.89 -19.20
N LEU A 99 -30.12 -2.65 -18.98
CA LEU A 99 -28.73 -2.19 -19.00
C LEU A 99 -28.02 -2.48 -17.66
N ALA A 100 -28.76 -2.40 -16.55
CA ALA A 100 -28.21 -2.62 -15.21
C ALA A 100 -27.72 -4.07 -15.00
N ILE A 101 -28.45 -5.07 -15.52
CA ILE A 101 -28.15 -6.48 -15.32
C ILE A 101 -26.78 -6.88 -15.93
N PRO A 102 -26.47 -6.65 -17.22
CA PRO A 102 -25.17 -7.01 -17.78
C PRO A 102 -24.03 -6.25 -17.12
N LEU A 103 -24.20 -4.99 -16.70
CA LEU A 103 -23.19 -4.25 -15.97
C LEU A 103 -22.92 -4.85 -14.58
N LEU A 104 -23.96 -5.30 -13.88
CA LEU A 104 -23.81 -5.98 -12.58
C LEU A 104 -23.04 -7.29 -12.74
N VAL A 105 -23.32 -8.06 -13.79
CA VAL A 105 -22.57 -9.29 -14.12
C VAL A 105 -21.10 -8.97 -14.42
N LEU A 106 -20.81 -7.93 -15.19
CA LEU A 106 -19.43 -7.51 -15.46
C LEU A 106 -18.70 -7.08 -14.20
N VAL A 107 -19.34 -6.31 -13.32
CA VAL A 107 -18.75 -5.92 -12.01
C VAL A 107 -18.47 -7.15 -11.15
N PHE A 108 -19.37 -8.13 -11.14
CA PHE A 108 -19.14 -9.39 -10.41
C PHE A 108 -17.87 -10.12 -10.91
N PHE A 109 -17.71 -10.30 -12.22
CA PHE A 109 -16.51 -10.90 -12.78
C PHE A 109 -15.26 -10.07 -12.55
N MET A 110 -15.35 -8.74 -12.62
CA MET A 110 -14.26 -7.82 -12.29
C MET A 110 -13.81 -7.98 -10.83
N ILE A 111 -14.74 -8.13 -9.88
CA ILE A 111 -14.43 -8.37 -8.47
C ILE A 111 -13.69 -9.72 -8.30
N LEU A 112 -14.17 -10.80 -8.92
CA LEU A 112 -13.52 -12.11 -8.85
C LEU A 112 -12.10 -12.06 -9.42
N PHE A 113 -11.94 -11.43 -10.58
CA PHE A 113 -10.65 -11.21 -11.21
C PHE A 113 -9.71 -10.40 -10.29
N SER A 114 -10.18 -9.24 -9.79
CA SER A 114 -9.40 -8.36 -8.91
C SER A 114 -9.00 -9.08 -7.62
N TYR A 115 -9.89 -9.86 -7.02
CA TYR A 115 -9.60 -10.65 -5.84
C TYR A 115 -8.50 -11.70 -6.08
N SER A 116 -8.60 -12.43 -7.19
CA SER A 116 -7.59 -13.43 -7.59
C SER A 116 -6.22 -12.79 -7.82
N GLN A 117 -6.18 -11.68 -8.56
CA GLN A 117 -4.94 -10.96 -8.85
C GLN A 117 -4.34 -10.32 -7.60
N ASN A 118 -5.17 -9.77 -6.71
CA ASN A 118 -4.70 -9.18 -5.47
C ASN A 118 -4.00 -10.20 -4.57
N ARG A 119 -4.52 -11.44 -4.48
CA ARG A 119 -3.84 -12.52 -3.75
C ARG A 119 -2.46 -12.85 -4.32
N ARG A 120 -2.34 -12.92 -5.65
CA ARG A 120 -1.04 -13.15 -6.31
C ARG A 120 -0.07 -11.99 -6.05
N MET A 121 -0.57 -10.77 -6.15
CA MET A 121 0.21 -9.56 -5.91
C MET A 121 0.72 -9.50 -4.46
N GLN A 122 -0.12 -9.85 -3.47
CA GLN A 122 0.32 -9.93 -2.07
C GLN A 122 1.46 -10.93 -1.88
N ALA A 123 1.39 -12.10 -2.49
CA ALA A 123 2.47 -13.10 -2.41
C ALA A 123 3.79 -12.57 -2.98
N THR A 124 3.75 -11.93 -4.16
CA THR A 124 4.96 -11.35 -4.77
C THR A 124 5.48 -10.13 -4.00
N PHE A 125 4.62 -9.35 -3.35
CA PHE A 125 5.05 -8.27 -2.45
C PHE A 125 5.77 -8.81 -1.22
N MET A 126 5.30 -9.89 -0.63
CA MET A 126 5.96 -10.51 0.53
C MET A 126 7.33 -11.06 0.17
N ASP A 127 7.45 -11.75 -0.98
CA ASP A 127 8.76 -12.20 -1.49
C ASP A 127 9.72 -11.02 -1.72
N ASN A 128 9.24 -9.96 -2.35
CA ASN A 128 10.03 -8.74 -2.56
C ASN A 128 10.51 -8.10 -1.25
N ARG A 129 9.64 -8.04 -0.22
CA ARG A 129 10.02 -7.57 1.12
C ARG A 129 11.10 -8.42 1.76
N GLN A 130 11.03 -9.72 1.60
CA GLN A 130 12.05 -10.62 2.11
C GLN A 130 13.38 -10.39 1.41
N LYS A 131 13.40 -10.31 0.07
CA LYS A 131 14.62 -10.09 -0.72
C LYS A 131 15.30 -8.76 -0.40
N ILE A 132 14.54 -7.67 -0.19
CA ILE A 132 15.13 -6.41 0.24
C ILE A 132 15.66 -6.48 1.68
N GLY A 133 15.02 -7.28 2.54
CA GLY A 133 15.53 -7.59 3.87
C GLY A 133 16.88 -8.30 3.84
N ASP A 134 17.02 -9.31 2.96
CA ASP A 134 18.28 -10.05 2.76
C ASP A 134 19.41 -9.12 2.27
N ILE A 135 19.09 -8.20 1.33
CA ILE A 135 20.04 -7.18 0.87
C ILE A 135 20.47 -6.26 2.02
N ASN A 136 19.52 -5.76 2.80
CA ASN A 136 19.82 -4.86 3.91
C ASN A 136 20.71 -5.54 4.97
N SER A 137 20.43 -6.80 5.30
CA SER A 137 21.28 -7.58 6.21
C SER A 137 22.69 -7.75 5.66
N SER A 138 22.82 -8.17 4.40
CA SER A 138 24.12 -8.34 3.75
C SER A 138 24.93 -7.04 3.71
N LEU A 139 24.27 -5.92 3.38
CA LEU A 139 24.92 -4.60 3.40
C LEU A 139 25.36 -4.20 4.79
N GLN A 140 24.52 -4.42 5.80
CA GLN A 140 24.87 -4.11 7.19
C GLN A 140 26.09 -4.91 7.66
N ASP A 141 26.14 -6.19 7.36
CA ASP A 141 27.25 -7.06 7.73
C ASP A 141 28.56 -6.64 7.03
N THR A 142 28.51 -6.41 5.72
CA THR A 142 29.67 -5.97 4.93
C THR A 142 30.19 -4.61 5.38
N LEU A 143 29.28 -3.63 5.60
CA LEU A 143 29.66 -2.28 6.00
C LEU A 143 30.16 -2.23 7.45
N ALA A 144 29.57 -3.01 8.35
CA ALA A 144 30.07 -3.12 9.73
C ALA A 144 31.46 -3.77 9.78
N GLY A 145 31.71 -4.76 8.91
CA GLY A 145 32.97 -5.45 8.76
C GLY A 145 33.95 -4.87 7.74
N ILE A 146 33.71 -3.67 7.20
CA ILE A 146 34.45 -3.13 6.04
C ILE A 146 35.96 -3.09 6.22
N ARG A 147 36.44 -2.83 7.45
CA ARG A 147 37.87 -2.83 7.75
C ARG A 147 38.47 -4.23 7.56
N VAL A 148 37.74 -5.28 7.94
CA VAL A 148 38.15 -6.68 7.77
C VAL A 148 38.18 -7.03 6.28
N VAL A 149 37.10 -6.70 5.55
CA VAL A 149 37.00 -6.92 4.09
C VAL A 149 38.23 -6.31 3.39
N GLN A 150 38.54 -5.03 3.68
CA GLN A 150 39.67 -4.33 3.08
C GLN A 150 41.03 -4.87 3.52
N SER A 151 41.16 -5.27 4.78
CA SER A 151 42.44 -5.82 5.31
C SER A 151 42.81 -7.16 4.67
N PHE A 152 41.84 -7.95 4.25
CA PHE A 152 42.01 -9.22 3.58
C PHE A 152 41.82 -9.19 2.07
N ALA A 153 41.64 -8.02 1.47
CA ALA A 153 41.38 -7.81 0.04
C ALA A 153 40.24 -8.69 -0.48
N ASN A 154 39.15 -8.82 0.30
CA ASN A 154 37.99 -9.65 -0.02
C ASN A 154 36.86 -8.86 -0.69
N GLU A 155 37.14 -7.67 -1.24
CA GLU A 155 36.10 -6.79 -1.86
C GLU A 155 35.39 -7.47 -3.03
N GLU A 156 36.09 -8.27 -3.84
CA GLU A 156 35.49 -8.98 -4.97
C GLU A 156 34.47 -10.03 -4.49
N ILE A 157 34.77 -10.74 -3.41
CA ILE A 157 33.86 -11.75 -2.84
C ILE A 157 32.57 -11.07 -2.33
N GLU A 158 32.70 -9.94 -1.63
CA GLU A 158 31.55 -9.20 -1.14
C GLU A 158 30.74 -8.55 -2.28
N ARG A 159 31.39 -8.07 -3.34
CA ARG A 159 30.70 -7.60 -4.55
C ARG A 159 29.89 -8.70 -5.23
N ASP A 160 30.45 -9.89 -5.32
CA ASP A 160 29.74 -11.03 -5.94
C ASP A 160 28.54 -11.46 -5.12
N LYS A 161 28.65 -11.52 -3.81
CA LYS A 161 27.53 -11.78 -2.90
C LYS A 161 26.42 -10.73 -3.08
N PHE A 162 26.81 -9.46 -3.07
CA PHE A 162 25.85 -8.36 -3.26
C PHE A 162 25.19 -8.43 -4.63
N ARG A 163 25.95 -8.66 -5.71
CA ARG A 163 25.43 -8.80 -7.06
C ARG A 163 24.38 -9.90 -7.14
N HIS A 164 24.66 -11.07 -6.56
CA HIS A 164 23.73 -12.19 -6.54
C HIS A 164 22.42 -11.85 -5.80
N SER A 165 22.53 -11.22 -4.64
CA SER A 165 21.36 -10.78 -3.87
C SER A 165 20.53 -9.72 -4.63
N ASN A 166 21.20 -8.79 -5.30
CA ASN A 166 20.56 -7.74 -6.09
C ASN A 166 19.85 -8.31 -7.35
N GLU A 167 20.43 -9.31 -8.00
CA GLU A 167 19.78 -10.04 -9.10
C GLU A 167 18.54 -10.78 -8.63
N ASN A 168 18.60 -11.48 -7.50
CA ASN A 168 17.45 -12.15 -6.90
C ASN A 168 16.33 -11.17 -6.56
N PHE A 169 16.67 -9.99 -6.06
CA PHE A 169 15.71 -8.92 -5.83
C PHE A 169 15.10 -8.41 -7.13
N LEU A 170 15.89 -8.24 -8.20
CA LEU A 170 15.40 -7.83 -9.51
C LEU A 170 14.39 -8.84 -10.09
N HIS A 171 14.67 -10.14 -9.95
CA HIS A 171 13.73 -11.19 -10.36
C HIS A 171 12.42 -11.15 -9.58
N SER A 172 12.49 -10.92 -8.27
CA SER A 172 11.29 -10.74 -7.43
C SER A 172 10.49 -9.50 -7.85
N LYS A 173 11.18 -8.41 -8.20
CA LYS A 173 10.56 -7.18 -8.76
C LYS A 173 9.87 -7.44 -10.09
N ASP A 174 10.49 -8.17 -11.00
CA ASP A 174 9.89 -8.53 -12.29
C ASP A 174 8.59 -9.32 -12.11
N ALA A 175 8.59 -10.33 -11.24
CA ALA A 175 7.39 -11.09 -10.90
C ALA A 175 6.28 -10.19 -10.33
N ASN A 176 6.64 -9.27 -9.45
CA ASN A 176 5.71 -8.32 -8.86
C ASN A 176 5.11 -7.37 -9.91
N TYR A 177 5.94 -6.80 -10.79
CA TYR A 177 5.48 -5.89 -11.84
C TYR A 177 4.64 -6.58 -12.91
N ARG A 178 4.90 -7.86 -13.24
CA ARG A 178 4.03 -8.66 -14.11
C ARG A 178 2.64 -8.86 -13.49
N CYS A 179 2.57 -9.16 -12.19
CA CYS A 179 1.29 -9.26 -11.49
C CYS A 179 0.56 -7.91 -11.47
N MET A 180 1.26 -6.83 -11.18
CA MET A 180 0.70 -5.47 -11.18
C MET A 180 0.20 -5.07 -12.58
N GLY A 181 0.99 -5.33 -13.62
CA GLY A 181 0.60 -5.08 -15.01
C GLY A 181 -0.66 -5.86 -15.41
N SER A 182 -0.73 -7.15 -15.04
CA SER A 182 -1.93 -7.97 -15.29
C SER A 182 -3.15 -7.45 -14.55
N PHE A 183 -3.00 -7.02 -13.31
CA PHE A 183 -4.09 -6.42 -12.51
C PHE A 183 -4.59 -5.13 -13.15
N MET A 184 -3.68 -4.21 -13.50
CA MET A 184 -4.06 -2.92 -14.09
C MET A 184 -4.71 -3.07 -15.47
N SER A 185 -4.10 -3.90 -16.35
CA SER A 185 -4.63 -4.12 -17.70
C SER A 185 -5.96 -4.87 -17.70
N GLY A 186 -6.14 -5.84 -16.80
CA GLY A 186 -7.40 -6.54 -16.66
C GLY A 186 -8.53 -5.64 -16.15
N ASN A 187 -8.26 -4.80 -15.16
CA ASN A 187 -9.25 -3.82 -14.70
C ASN A 187 -9.62 -2.81 -15.79
N LEU A 188 -8.64 -2.34 -16.57
CA LEU A 188 -8.88 -1.46 -17.71
C LEU A 188 -9.75 -2.14 -18.78
N PHE A 189 -9.51 -3.43 -19.04
CA PHE A 189 -10.32 -4.21 -19.97
C PHE A 189 -11.79 -4.33 -19.52
N PHE A 190 -12.04 -4.67 -18.23
CA PHE A 190 -13.39 -4.70 -17.68
C PHE A 190 -14.07 -3.34 -17.74
N GLN A 191 -13.33 -2.27 -17.45
CA GLN A 191 -13.83 -0.91 -17.57
C GLN A 191 -14.23 -0.57 -19.02
N GLY A 192 -13.42 -0.96 -20.00
CA GLY A 192 -13.73 -0.82 -21.43
C GLY A 192 -14.99 -1.59 -21.84
N LEU A 193 -15.17 -2.85 -21.34
CA LEU A 193 -16.40 -3.60 -21.58
C LEU A 193 -17.63 -2.91 -20.98
N MET A 194 -17.52 -2.35 -19.77
CA MET A 194 -18.63 -1.58 -19.18
C MET A 194 -18.99 -0.36 -20.02
N TYR A 195 -18.03 0.35 -20.57
CA TYR A 195 -18.31 1.45 -21.53
C TYR A 195 -19.00 0.96 -22.80
N LEU A 196 -18.53 -0.15 -23.39
CA LEU A 196 -19.19 -0.72 -24.59
C LEU A 196 -20.63 -1.12 -24.34
N VAL A 197 -20.96 -1.64 -23.18
CA VAL A 197 -22.34 -2.01 -22.82
C VAL A 197 -23.21 -0.78 -22.59
N THR A 198 -22.64 0.36 -22.23
CA THR A 198 -23.40 1.61 -21.98
C THR A 198 -23.63 2.46 -23.23
N LEU A 199 -22.90 2.22 -24.32
CA LEU A 199 -23.07 2.86 -25.63
C LEU A 199 -24.13 2.16 -26.45
#